data_46543f850c2ba622b27043d11a9ef17d
#
_entry.id   46543f850c2ba622b27043d11a9ef17d
#
_cell.length_a   1.000
_cell.length_b   1.000
_cell.length_c   1.000
_cell.angle_alpha   90.00
_cell.angle_beta   90.00
_cell.angle_gamma   90.00
#
_symmetry.space_group_name_H-M   'P 1'
#
loop_
_entity.id
_entity.type
_entity.pdbx_description
1 polymer ?
#
loop_
_entity_poly.entity_id
_entity_poly.type
_entity_poly.pdbx_seq_one_letter_code
_entity_poly.pdbx_strand_id
1 'polypeptide(L)'
;VMFGVCGILGYKLNLLTGTLPPLLVVIGVQNAIYLINKYHEEYRKHGNKAKALTRIISRVGVATFLINFTTAVGFGTFYFTKTQMLEHYGVVSFITINLVFFINIIGIPALYSFLPVPSDKQIAHLDNKNINQFLGWVKFMVFNHKRRIYFWFIALTVLSTTFVFRLHPLAYMVDDVPRSSKLYQDLLYFQEHYKGVMPYEIVVRTHDDGDIGTFETLDKVNRLQRALKKYPEFSKPMSVVEVVCYANQTVNEGDPAFYRMPNALDLADIMARMPITKSNEKNQMMSGLIDSSRTGLRISYQIKDVGSTSLDSINKEVAVIIDRIFPKDEYAVKVTGTSAVFMKGNSYLFGSLGSATFWSLIIITITMGFLFPSIRMIVIAVIPNIIPLLVTAGTMGYFGVPLKPSTILVFSIAFGITVDATIHFIITFRRELVKHNKSVREALNGTIVEVGLSMIYSMVAICAGFFIFTFSNFQGTQALGWLTGLTLLTGMAANLFLLPAMILSLENSLNAKEELTEQVL
;
A
#
# COMPACT_ATOMS: atom_id res chain seq x y z
N VAL A 1 22.47 0.89 -3.10
CA VAL A 1 22.03 2.02 -2.27
C VAL A 1 21.04 1.56 -1.21
N MET A 2 19.85 1.05 -1.58
CA MET A 2 18.78 0.67 -0.64
C MET A 2 19.25 -0.33 0.43
N PHE A 3 19.89 -1.44 0.06
CA PHE A 3 20.41 -2.42 1.02
C PHE A 3 21.46 -1.82 1.96
N GLY A 4 22.28 -0.89 1.45
CA GLY A 4 23.23 -0.16 2.29
C GLY A 4 22.54 0.72 3.32
N VAL A 5 21.46 1.42 2.92
CA VAL A 5 20.65 2.23 3.85
C VAL A 5 20.01 1.34 4.93
N CYS A 6 19.42 0.19 4.54
CA CYS A 6 18.88 -0.76 5.52
C CYS A 6 19.95 -1.26 6.50
N GLY A 7 21.16 -1.58 5.99
CA GLY A 7 22.27 -2.03 6.82
C GLY A 7 22.76 -0.98 7.81
N ILE A 8 22.87 0.28 7.37
CA ILE A 8 23.28 1.40 8.26
C ILE A 8 22.24 1.67 9.34
N LEU A 9 20.93 1.59 9.00
CA LEU A 9 19.84 1.81 9.95
C LEU A 9 19.51 0.58 10.82
N GLY A 10 20.11 -0.58 10.55
CA GLY A 10 19.82 -1.83 11.25
C GLY A 10 18.41 -2.38 10.98
N TYR A 11 17.78 -2.00 9.86
CA TYR A 11 16.42 -2.41 9.53
C TYR A 11 16.41 -3.78 8.87
N LYS A 12 15.51 -4.66 9.34
CA LYS A 12 15.31 -5.99 8.77
C LYS A 12 14.49 -5.91 7.47
N LEU A 13 14.86 -6.72 6.50
CA LEU A 13 14.10 -6.86 5.28
C LEU A 13 12.81 -7.64 5.57
N ASN A 14 11.70 -7.12 5.12
CA ASN A 14 10.38 -7.75 5.20
C ASN A 14 9.73 -7.80 3.81
N LEU A 15 8.56 -8.40 3.69
CA LEU A 15 7.86 -8.56 2.41
C LEU A 15 7.62 -7.20 1.71
N LEU A 16 7.26 -6.16 2.46
CA LEU A 16 7.03 -4.83 1.90
C LEU A 16 8.33 -4.19 1.43
N THR A 17 9.38 -4.19 2.26
CA THR A 17 10.69 -3.64 1.85
C THR A 17 11.31 -4.40 0.70
N GLY A 18 10.97 -5.68 0.52
CA GLY A 18 11.37 -6.49 -0.64
C GLY A 18 10.86 -5.95 -1.98
N THR A 19 9.79 -5.15 -2.00
CA THR A 19 9.28 -4.50 -3.22
C THR A 19 10.03 -3.22 -3.59
N LEU A 20 10.83 -2.65 -2.68
CA LEU A 20 11.55 -1.38 -2.90
C LEU A 20 12.65 -1.45 -3.97
N PRO A 21 13.52 -2.47 -4.04
CA PRO A 21 14.61 -2.48 -5.02
C PRO A 21 14.14 -2.27 -6.45
N PRO A 22 13.20 -3.07 -6.99
CA PRO A 22 12.71 -2.87 -8.35
C PRO A 22 11.97 -1.53 -8.53
N LEU A 23 11.23 -1.07 -7.53
CA LEU A 23 10.55 0.22 -7.56
C LEU A 23 11.55 1.38 -7.66
N LEU A 24 12.62 1.34 -6.87
CA LEU A 24 13.67 2.35 -6.91
C LEU A 24 14.47 2.35 -8.22
N VAL A 25 14.62 1.19 -8.85
CA VAL A 25 15.20 1.09 -10.21
C VAL A 25 14.30 1.81 -11.21
N VAL A 26 12.99 1.60 -11.16
CA VAL A 26 12.03 2.25 -12.07
C VAL A 26 12.08 3.78 -11.90
N ILE A 27 12.06 4.29 -10.67
CA ILE A 27 12.19 5.74 -10.37
C ILE A 27 13.54 6.28 -10.84
N GLY A 28 14.63 5.55 -10.58
CA GLY A 28 15.97 5.95 -10.99
C GLY A 28 16.13 6.02 -12.50
N VAL A 29 15.56 5.08 -13.24
CA VAL A 29 15.55 5.06 -14.71
C VAL A 29 14.75 6.23 -15.26
N GLN A 30 13.61 6.59 -14.66
CA GLN A 30 12.84 7.77 -15.04
C GLN A 30 13.69 9.04 -15.01
N ASN A 31 14.40 9.26 -13.89
CA ASN A 31 15.28 10.41 -13.73
C ASN A 31 16.41 10.44 -14.75
N ALA A 32 17.00 9.27 -15.02
CA ALA A 32 18.05 9.12 -16.02
C ALA A 32 17.54 9.46 -17.44
N ILE A 33 16.39 8.91 -17.85
CA ILE A 33 15.77 9.19 -19.16
C ILE A 33 15.49 10.68 -19.31
N TYR A 34 14.95 11.31 -18.27
CA TYR A 34 14.68 12.74 -18.31
C TYR A 34 15.96 13.59 -18.51
N LEU A 35 17.01 13.31 -17.72
CA LEU A 35 18.29 14.02 -17.84
C LEU A 35 18.96 13.80 -19.20
N ILE A 36 18.91 12.57 -19.73
CA ILE A 36 19.47 12.24 -21.05
C ILE A 36 18.70 12.95 -22.16
N ASN A 37 17.37 12.94 -22.13
CA ASN A 37 16.55 13.65 -23.13
C ASN A 37 16.85 15.15 -23.11
N LYS A 38 16.99 15.76 -21.93
CA LYS A 38 17.36 17.18 -21.80
C LYS A 38 18.79 17.45 -22.28
N TYR A 39 19.71 16.51 -22.06
CA TYR A 39 21.06 16.59 -22.64
C TYR A 39 21.03 16.62 -24.17
N HIS A 40 20.30 15.72 -24.79
CA HIS A 40 20.18 15.67 -26.24
C HIS A 40 19.49 16.93 -26.78
N GLU A 41 18.48 17.46 -26.10
CA GLU A 41 17.80 18.70 -26.47
C GLU A 41 18.74 19.92 -26.41
N GLU A 42 19.49 20.08 -25.31
CA GLU A 42 20.43 21.20 -25.14
C GLU A 42 21.64 21.08 -26.09
N TYR A 43 22.12 19.84 -26.34
CA TYR A 43 23.18 19.61 -27.31
C TYR A 43 22.72 19.98 -28.74
N ARG A 44 21.51 19.58 -29.13
CA ARG A 44 20.91 19.94 -30.44
C ARG A 44 20.81 21.47 -30.64
N LYS A 45 20.50 22.21 -29.58
CA LYS A 45 20.38 23.68 -29.62
C LYS A 45 21.73 24.40 -29.79
N HIS A 46 22.80 23.84 -29.27
CA HIS A 46 24.06 24.57 -29.11
C HIS A 46 25.26 23.91 -29.76
N GLY A 47 25.20 22.64 -30.15
CA GLY A 47 26.33 21.89 -30.70
C GLY A 47 27.54 21.72 -29.75
N ASN A 48 27.42 22.18 -28.50
CA ASN A 48 28.54 22.18 -27.56
C ASN A 48 28.24 21.30 -26.36
N LYS A 49 29.00 20.21 -26.22
CA LYS A 49 28.83 19.19 -25.18
C LYS A 49 28.98 19.75 -23.76
N ALA A 50 30.05 20.53 -23.50
CA ALA A 50 30.34 21.09 -22.18
C ALA A 50 29.20 22.04 -21.75
N LYS A 51 28.77 22.92 -22.64
CA LYS A 51 27.65 23.83 -22.40
C LYS A 51 26.34 23.10 -22.13
N ALA A 52 26.06 22.02 -22.87
CA ALA A 52 24.87 21.20 -22.65
C ALA A 52 24.88 20.53 -21.27
N LEU A 53 26.00 19.90 -20.87
CA LEU A 53 26.16 19.27 -19.56
C LEU A 53 26.06 20.27 -18.41
N THR A 54 26.70 21.44 -18.51
CA THR A 54 26.58 22.49 -17.48
C THR A 54 25.14 22.98 -17.32
N ARG A 55 24.40 23.14 -18.42
CA ARG A 55 23.00 23.59 -18.38
C ARG A 55 22.06 22.57 -17.74
N ILE A 56 22.32 21.27 -17.94
CA ILE A 56 21.51 20.23 -17.26
C ILE A 56 21.66 20.38 -15.76
N ILE A 57 22.88 20.51 -15.26
CA ILE A 57 23.13 20.63 -13.81
C ILE A 57 22.51 21.92 -13.27
N SER A 58 22.76 23.07 -13.92
CA SER A 58 22.40 24.38 -13.37
C SER A 58 20.93 24.75 -13.53
N ARG A 59 20.27 24.36 -14.66
CA ARG A 59 18.89 24.76 -14.95
C ARG A 59 17.87 23.66 -14.72
N VAL A 60 18.25 22.42 -15.01
CA VAL A 60 17.36 21.27 -14.89
C VAL A 60 17.48 20.64 -13.51
N GLY A 61 18.68 20.70 -12.90
CA GLY A 61 18.96 20.06 -11.62
C GLY A 61 18.04 20.52 -10.49
N VAL A 62 17.78 21.83 -10.36
CA VAL A 62 16.90 22.37 -9.30
C VAL A 62 15.46 21.87 -9.50
N ALA A 63 14.93 21.95 -10.71
CA ALA A 63 13.57 21.47 -11.00
C ALA A 63 13.44 19.97 -10.73
N THR A 64 14.43 19.19 -11.17
CA THR A 64 14.45 17.73 -10.96
C THR A 64 14.64 17.38 -9.48
N PHE A 65 15.41 18.16 -8.73
CA PHE A 65 15.52 17.99 -7.28
C PHE A 65 14.16 18.14 -6.59
N LEU A 66 13.43 19.23 -6.90
CA LEU A 66 12.12 19.47 -6.32
C LEU A 66 11.14 18.34 -6.62
N ILE A 67 11.15 17.82 -7.84
CA ILE A 67 10.32 16.70 -8.28
C ILE A 67 10.68 15.42 -7.52
N ASN A 68 11.97 15.07 -7.45
CA ASN A 68 12.41 13.90 -6.66
C ASN A 68 12.11 14.05 -5.18
N PHE A 69 12.22 15.26 -4.65
CA PHE A 69 11.90 15.54 -3.26
C PHE A 69 10.40 15.35 -2.98
N THR A 70 9.52 15.78 -3.88
CA THR A 70 8.06 15.53 -3.74
C THR A 70 7.75 14.04 -3.76
N THR A 71 8.37 13.27 -4.66
CA THR A 71 8.23 11.81 -4.69
C THR A 71 8.77 11.19 -3.39
N ALA A 72 9.96 11.59 -2.94
CA ALA A 72 10.54 11.10 -1.68
C ALA A 72 9.64 11.42 -0.48
N VAL A 73 9.05 12.63 -0.42
CA VAL A 73 8.10 13.02 0.62
C VAL A 73 6.84 12.17 0.55
N GLY A 74 6.31 11.87 -0.65
CA GLY A 74 5.17 10.97 -0.81
C GLY A 74 5.37 9.60 -0.15
N PHE A 75 6.55 9.01 -0.32
CA PHE A 75 6.94 7.78 0.39
C PHE A 75 7.26 8.04 1.88
N GLY A 76 7.87 9.17 2.20
CA GLY A 76 8.23 9.56 3.56
C GLY A 76 7.02 9.70 4.50
N THR A 77 5.81 9.93 3.96
CA THR A 77 4.57 9.99 4.76
C THR A 77 4.26 8.70 5.50
N PHE A 78 4.78 7.57 5.04
CA PHE A 78 4.67 6.30 5.77
C PHE A 78 5.38 6.31 7.13
N TYR A 79 6.32 7.22 7.36
CA TYR A 79 6.93 7.43 8.68
C TYR A 79 5.90 7.77 9.76
N PHE A 80 4.85 8.51 9.40
CA PHE A 80 3.79 8.92 10.34
C PHE A 80 2.77 7.82 10.62
N THR A 81 2.97 6.62 10.08
CA THR A 81 2.10 5.47 10.37
C THR A 81 2.47 4.83 11.69
N LYS A 82 1.49 4.22 12.36
CA LYS A 82 1.70 3.53 13.65
C LYS A 82 2.28 2.11 13.49
N THR A 83 2.71 1.74 12.29
CA THR A 83 3.18 0.39 11.97
C THR A 83 4.66 0.43 11.63
N GLN A 84 5.49 -0.17 12.46
CA GLN A 84 6.95 -0.20 12.30
C GLN A 84 7.40 -0.65 10.90
N MET A 85 6.67 -1.58 10.28
CA MET A 85 6.95 -2.06 8.92
C MET A 85 6.85 -0.95 7.87
N LEU A 86 5.80 -0.10 7.97
CA LEU A 86 5.57 1.02 7.07
C LEU A 86 6.50 2.21 7.39
N GLU A 87 6.78 2.44 8.67
CA GLU A 87 7.74 3.45 9.11
C GLU A 87 9.12 3.18 8.47
N HIS A 88 9.64 1.94 8.62
CA HIS A 88 10.91 1.56 7.99
C HIS A 88 10.87 1.68 6.47
N TYR A 89 9.75 1.27 5.85
CA TYR A 89 9.53 1.41 4.41
C TYR A 89 9.62 2.88 3.97
N GLY A 90 8.95 3.78 4.69
CA GLY A 90 8.95 5.22 4.40
C GLY A 90 10.33 5.86 4.54
N VAL A 91 11.03 5.58 5.65
CA VAL A 91 12.37 6.13 5.91
C VAL A 91 13.37 5.66 4.84
N VAL A 92 13.42 4.36 4.57
CA VAL A 92 14.33 3.78 3.57
C VAL A 92 14.04 4.34 2.19
N SER A 93 12.75 4.44 1.80
CA SER A 93 12.36 5.00 0.51
C SER A 93 12.77 6.47 0.39
N PHE A 94 12.45 7.29 1.41
CA PHE A 94 12.78 8.72 1.41
C PHE A 94 14.28 8.95 1.22
N ILE A 95 15.12 8.28 2.00
CA ILE A 95 16.57 8.42 1.92
C ILE A 95 17.08 7.91 0.56
N THR A 96 16.61 6.74 0.13
CA THR A 96 17.12 6.10 -1.09
C THR A 96 16.74 6.88 -2.35
N ILE A 97 15.51 7.40 -2.45
CA ILE A 97 15.07 8.21 -3.60
C ILE A 97 15.95 9.45 -3.73
N ASN A 98 16.22 10.15 -2.62
CA ASN A 98 17.10 11.32 -2.65
C ASN A 98 18.54 10.93 -3.03
N LEU A 99 19.09 9.83 -2.50
CA LEU A 99 20.43 9.36 -2.87
C LEU A 99 20.52 8.98 -4.36
N VAL A 100 19.50 8.28 -4.90
CA VAL A 100 19.43 7.94 -6.33
C VAL A 100 19.38 9.18 -7.19
N PHE A 101 18.68 10.24 -6.76
CA PHE A 101 18.71 11.52 -7.47
C PHE A 101 20.13 12.10 -7.53
N PHE A 102 20.85 12.16 -6.40
CA PHE A 102 22.22 12.69 -6.38
C PHE A 102 23.18 11.85 -7.24
N ILE A 103 23.01 10.52 -7.22
CA ILE A 103 23.77 9.62 -8.09
C ILE A 103 23.50 9.92 -9.57
N ASN A 104 22.24 10.16 -9.95
CA ASN A 104 21.88 10.46 -11.33
C ASN A 104 22.38 11.84 -11.78
N ILE A 105 22.20 12.90 -10.97
CA ILE A 105 22.57 14.26 -11.37
C ILE A 105 24.09 14.46 -11.43
N ILE A 106 24.86 13.67 -10.71
CA ILE A 106 26.33 13.68 -10.76
C ILE A 106 26.83 12.65 -11.78
N GLY A 107 26.32 11.43 -11.69
CA GLY A 107 26.82 10.29 -12.46
C GLY A 107 26.53 10.39 -13.96
N ILE A 108 25.34 10.85 -14.37
CA ILE A 108 25.00 10.97 -15.79
C ILE A 108 25.88 12.02 -16.49
N PRO A 109 26.00 13.27 -16.02
CA PRO A 109 26.92 14.22 -16.64
C PRO A 109 28.38 13.76 -16.60
N ALA A 110 28.84 13.12 -15.53
CA ALA A 110 30.18 12.57 -15.44
C ALA A 110 30.40 11.49 -16.52
N LEU A 111 29.52 10.50 -16.64
CA LEU A 111 29.60 9.48 -17.68
C LEU A 111 29.60 10.08 -19.09
N TYR A 112 28.66 10.98 -19.37
CA TYR A 112 28.55 11.63 -20.66
C TYR A 112 29.74 12.54 -20.97
N SER A 113 30.46 13.01 -19.97
CA SER A 113 31.71 13.78 -20.18
C SER A 113 32.79 12.94 -20.84
N PHE A 114 32.87 11.63 -20.58
CA PHE A 114 33.83 10.70 -21.19
C PHE A 114 33.36 10.13 -22.52
N LEU A 115 32.02 10.04 -22.73
CA LEU A 115 31.47 9.50 -23.97
C LEU A 115 31.67 10.48 -25.16
N PRO A 116 31.69 9.99 -26.41
CA PRO A 116 31.70 10.86 -27.58
C PRO A 116 30.44 11.73 -27.63
N VAL A 117 30.44 12.75 -28.47
CA VAL A 117 29.28 13.59 -28.72
C VAL A 117 28.14 12.75 -29.29
N PRO A 118 26.86 13.08 -28.98
CA PRO A 118 25.72 12.32 -29.47
C PRO A 118 25.69 12.31 -31.00
N SER A 119 25.50 11.13 -31.58
CA SER A 119 25.30 10.98 -33.03
C SER A 119 23.90 11.43 -33.47
N ASP A 120 23.72 11.75 -34.75
CA ASP A 120 22.40 12.12 -35.29
C ASP A 120 21.35 11.04 -35.05
N LYS A 121 21.73 9.76 -35.08
CA LYS A 121 20.84 8.63 -34.75
C LYS A 121 20.36 8.66 -33.30
N GLN A 122 21.22 9.05 -32.38
CA GLN A 122 20.87 9.16 -30.95
C GLN A 122 19.96 10.36 -30.66
N ILE A 123 20.02 11.41 -31.47
CA ILE A 123 19.18 12.60 -31.35
C ILE A 123 17.85 12.43 -32.12
N ALA A 124 17.82 11.57 -33.13
CA ALA A 124 16.66 11.35 -34.01
C ALA A 124 15.36 10.95 -33.28
N HIS A 125 15.47 10.38 -32.06
CA HIS A 125 14.28 10.07 -31.26
C HIS A 125 13.48 11.33 -30.87
N LEU A 126 14.10 12.51 -30.83
CA LEU A 126 13.43 13.80 -30.56
C LEU A 126 12.51 14.21 -31.72
N ASP A 127 12.73 13.68 -32.94
CA ASP A 127 11.97 13.98 -34.15
C ASP A 127 11.08 12.80 -34.57
N ASN A 128 10.70 11.92 -33.65
CA ASN A 128 9.85 10.78 -33.91
C ASN A 128 8.49 11.23 -34.46
N LYS A 129 8.22 10.90 -35.73
CA LYS A 129 7.03 11.32 -36.47
C LYS A 129 5.74 10.89 -35.79
N ASN A 130 5.68 9.67 -35.25
CA ASN A 130 4.48 9.13 -34.60
C ASN A 130 4.15 9.90 -33.28
N ILE A 131 5.17 10.19 -32.47
CA ILE A 131 4.98 10.95 -31.24
C ILE A 131 4.60 12.39 -31.56
N ASN A 132 5.24 13.00 -32.56
CA ASN A 132 4.91 14.36 -32.99
C ASN A 132 3.49 14.46 -33.56
N GLN A 133 3.03 13.45 -34.32
CA GLN A 133 1.63 13.38 -34.77
C GLN A 133 0.67 13.23 -33.61
N PHE A 134 0.98 12.37 -32.63
CA PHE A 134 0.18 12.21 -31.41
C PHE A 134 0.11 13.53 -30.63
N LEU A 135 1.23 14.20 -30.40
CA LEU A 135 1.25 15.51 -29.74
C LEU A 135 0.50 16.59 -30.55
N GLY A 136 0.54 16.50 -31.88
CA GLY A 136 -0.28 17.34 -32.77
C GLY A 136 -1.78 17.11 -32.53
N TRP A 137 -2.19 15.86 -32.40
CA TRP A 137 -3.56 15.49 -32.07
C TRP A 137 -3.97 15.95 -30.67
N VAL A 138 -3.09 15.79 -29.66
CA VAL A 138 -3.30 16.31 -28.30
C VAL A 138 -3.56 17.82 -28.34
N LYS A 139 -2.72 18.58 -29.04
CA LYS A 139 -2.91 20.02 -29.22
C LYS A 139 -4.26 20.34 -29.86
N PHE A 140 -4.60 19.66 -30.96
CA PHE A 140 -5.88 19.85 -31.62
C PHE A 140 -7.06 19.62 -30.66
N MET A 141 -7.02 18.56 -29.85
CA MET A 141 -8.05 18.26 -28.87
C MET A 141 -8.13 19.32 -27.77
N VAL A 142 -6.99 19.76 -27.22
CA VAL A 142 -6.93 20.77 -26.16
C VAL A 142 -7.46 22.12 -26.62
N PHE A 143 -7.03 22.58 -27.81
CA PHE A 143 -7.39 23.93 -28.29
C PHE A 143 -8.81 24.00 -28.88
N ASN A 144 -9.30 22.94 -29.54
CA ASN A 144 -10.57 23.00 -30.26
C ASN A 144 -11.70 22.24 -29.55
N HIS A 145 -11.39 21.25 -28.68
CA HIS A 145 -12.38 20.36 -28.11
C HIS A 145 -12.30 20.21 -26.58
N LYS A 146 -11.89 21.26 -25.87
CA LYS A 146 -11.72 21.22 -24.40
C LYS A 146 -12.96 20.72 -23.63
N ARG A 147 -14.18 21.03 -24.12
CA ARG A 147 -15.43 20.55 -23.53
C ARG A 147 -15.56 19.02 -23.58
N ARG A 148 -15.08 18.38 -24.66
CA ARG A 148 -15.07 16.91 -24.79
C ARG A 148 -14.08 16.29 -23.80
N ILE A 149 -12.93 16.93 -23.58
CA ILE A 149 -11.94 16.47 -22.58
C ILE A 149 -12.58 16.49 -21.19
N TYR A 150 -13.20 17.58 -20.77
CA TYR A 150 -13.90 17.67 -19.49
C TYR A 150 -15.00 16.61 -19.37
N PHE A 151 -15.83 16.44 -20.41
CA PHE A 151 -16.89 15.45 -20.42
C PHE A 151 -16.36 14.04 -20.14
N TRP A 152 -15.31 13.61 -20.87
CA TRP A 152 -14.76 12.28 -20.71
C TRP A 152 -14.10 12.07 -19.34
N PHE A 153 -13.35 13.06 -18.82
CA PHE A 153 -12.74 12.95 -17.51
C PHE A 153 -13.78 12.99 -16.37
N ILE A 154 -14.81 13.80 -16.49
CA ILE A 154 -15.92 13.82 -15.51
C ILE A 154 -16.68 12.50 -15.58
N ALA A 155 -17.05 12.01 -16.76
CA ALA A 155 -17.75 10.75 -16.93
C ALA A 155 -16.93 9.57 -16.34
N LEU A 156 -15.63 9.53 -16.62
CA LEU A 156 -14.71 8.53 -16.08
C LEU A 156 -14.63 8.61 -14.55
N THR A 157 -14.53 9.81 -13.99
CA THR A 157 -14.48 10.04 -12.54
C THR A 157 -15.79 9.62 -11.87
N VAL A 158 -16.94 10.01 -12.40
CA VAL A 158 -18.26 9.62 -11.87
C VAL A 158 -18.43 8.10 -11.92
N LEU A 159 -18.13 7.48 -13.07
CA LEU A 159 -18.20 6.02 -13.22
C LEU A 159 -17.28 5.32 -12.21
N SER A 160 -16.06 5.78 -12.06
CA SER A 160 -15.10 5.20 -11.11
C SER A 160 -15.58 5.35 -9.67
N THR A 161 -16.09 6.53 -9.30
CA THR A 161 -16.60 6.80 -7.95
C THR A 161 -17.76 5.87 -7.57
N THR A 162 -18.64 5.49 -8.51
CA THR A 162 -19.72 4.53 -8.22
C THR A 162 -19.19 3.15 -7.83
N PHE A 163 -18.06 2.74 -8.38
CA PHE A 163 -17.45 1.45 -8.05
C PHE A 163 -16.56 1.50 -6.80
N VAL A 164 -16.10 2.68 -6.38
CA VAL A 164 -15.35 2.83 -5.12
C VAL A 164 -16.16 2.33 -3.92
N PHE A 165 -17.48 2.52 -3.92
CA PHE A 165 -18.36 2.02 -2.84
C PHE A 165 -18.43 0.49 -2.73
N ARG A 166 -17.93 -0.23 -3.73
CA ARG A 166 -17.81 -1.72 -3.69
C ARG A 166 -16.46 -2.18 -3.14
N LEU A 167 -15.56 -1.28 -2.81
CA LEU A 167 -14.27 -1.64 -2.23
C LEU A 167 -14.45 -2.14 -0.79
N HIS A 168 -13.91 -3.32 -0.53
CA HIS A 168 -13.91 -3.91 0.80
C HIS A 168 -12.47 -4.15 1.26
N PRO A 169 -12.15 -3.78 2.52
CA PRO A 169 -10.89 -4.18 3.12
C PRO A 169 -10.96 -5.69 3.38
N LEU A 170 -10.18 -6.46 2.66
CA LEU A 170 -10.15 -7.91 2.79
C LEU A 170 -8.71 -8.39 2.72
N ALA A 171 -8.26 -9.04 3.77
CA ALA A 171 -6.97 -9.69 3.80
C ALA A 171 -7.14 -11.14 4.28
N TYR A 172 -6.51 -12.06 3.57
CA TYR A 172 -6.32 -13.43 4.00
C TYR A 172 -4.88 -13.62 4.45
N MET A 173 -4.63 -14.52 5.38
CA MET A 173 -3.29 -14.77 5.86
C MET A 173 -2.39 -15.42 4.80
N VAL A 174 -3.01 -16.26 3.96
CA VAL A 174 -2.31 -17.08 2.96
C VAL A 174 -2.36 -16.47 1.55
N ASP A 175 -3.00 -15.34 1.37
CA ASP A 175 -3.39 -14.78 0.07
C ASP A 175 -2.20 -14.32 -0.81
N ASP A 176 -1.12 -13.88 -0.17
CA ASP A 176 0.08 -13.42 -0.88
C ASP A 176 1.07 -14.57 -1.20
N VAL A 177 0.78 -15.79 -0.74
CA VAL A 177 1.63 -16.96 -1.03
C VAL A 177 1.33 -17.47 -2.45
N PRO A 178 2.36 -17.78 -3.27
CA PRO A 178 2.15 -18.32 -4.60
C PRO A 178 1.33 -19.62 -4.57
N ARG A 179 0.21 -19.67 -5.31
CA ARG A 179 -0.68 -20.83 -5.35
C ARG A 179 0.01 -22.12 -5.83
N SER A 180 1.07 -21.99 -6.63
CA SER A 180 1.88 -23.11 -7.12
C SER A 180 2.91 -23.60 -6.10
N SER A 181 3.11 -22.91 -4.98
CA SER A 181 4.09 -23.28 -3.98
C SER A 181 3.62 -24.48 -3.14
N LYS A 182 4.57 -25.34 -2.76
CA LYS A 182 4.30 -26.44 -1.83
C LYS A 182 3.71 -25.92 -0.51
N LEU A 183 4.21 -24.78 -0.02
CA LEU A 183 3.70 -24.15 1.21
C LEU A 183 2.19 -23.87 1.12
N TYR A 184 1.71 -23.33 -0.02
CA TYR A 184 0.28 -23.07 -0.21
C TYR A 184 -0.55 -24.36 -0.22
N GLN A 185 -0.05 -25.41 -0.90
CA GLN A 185 -0.72 -26.71 -0.95
C GLN A 185 -0.77 -27.38 0.44
N ASP A 186 0.33 -27.31 1.20
CA ASP A 186 0.39 -27.83 2.56
C ASP A 186 -0.60 -27.08 3.48
N LEU A 187 -0.68 -25.75 3.38
CA LEU A 187 -1.64 -24.96 4.14
C LEU A 187 -3.09 -25.30 3.79
N LEU A 188 -3.42 -25.51 2.51
CA LEU A 188 -4.76 -25.96 2.11
C LEU A 188 -5.07 -27.34 2.67
N TYR A 189 -4.11 -28.28 2.63
CA TYR A 189 -4.26 -29.59 3.23
C TYR A 189 -4.59 -29.50 4.72
N PHE A 190 -3.85 -28.68 5.48
CA PHE A 190 -4.14 -28.44 6.89
C PHE A 190 -5.52 -27.82 7.11
N GLN A 191 -5.91 -26.86 6.27
CA GLN A 191 -7.22 -26.22 6.38
C GLN A 191 -8.37 -27.18 6.15
N GLU A 192 -8.23 -28.14 5.24
CA GLU A 192 -9.26 -29.12 4.93
C GLU A 192 -9.33 -30.23 5.99
N HIS A 193 -8.19 -30.79 6.38
CA HIS A 193 -8.14 -31.96 7.25
C HIS A 193 -8.20 -31.62 8.74
N TYR A 194 -7.60 -30.48 9.15
CA TYR A 194 -7.52 -30.03 10.55
C TYR A 194 -8.46 -28.85 10.85
N LYS A 195 -9.33 -28.46 9.89
CA LYS A 195 -10.33 -27.40 10.00
C LYS A 195 -9.78 -26.02 10.32
N GLY A 196 -8.54 -25.76 10.07
CA GLY A 196 -7.95 -24.43 10.24
C GLY A 196 -6.43 -24.41 10.24
N VAL A 197 -5.88 -23.24 10.03
CA VAL A 197 -4.43 -22.97 9.99
C VAL A 197 -4.03 -21.85 10.94
N MET A 198 -5.00 -21.15 11.54
CA MET A 198 -4.74 -20.03 12.44
C MET A 198 -5.19 -20.36 13.88
N PRO A 199 -4.29 -20.27 14.87
CA PRO A 199 -4.67 -20.35 16.26
C PRO A 199 -5.63 -19.22 16.66
N TYR A 200 -6.80 -19.58 17.16
CA TYR A 200 -7.77 -18.70 17.78
C TYR A 200 -7.90 -19.09 19.26
N GLU A 201 -7.48 -18.22 20.13
CA GLU A 201 -7.33 -18.53 21.55
C GLU A 201 -8.23 -17.67 22.39
N ILE A 202 -8.89 -18.28 23.36
CA ILE A 202 -9.67 -17.58 24.36
C ILE A 202 -9.02 -17.86 25.72
N VAL A 203 -8.59 -16.79 26.37
CA VAL A 203 -8.01 -16.83 27.72
C VAL A 203 -9.07 -16.35 28.71
N VAL A 204 -9.40 -17.19 29.66
CA VAL A 204 -10.33 -16.90 30.76
C VAL A 204 -9.52 -16.76 32.03
N ARG A 205 -9.66 -15.65 32.74
CA ARG A 205 -9.01 -15.41 34.05
C ARG A 205 -10.06 -15.03 35.09
N THR A 206 -9.88 -15.48 36.30
CA THR A 206 -10.63 -15.00 37.47
C THR A 206 -10.05 -13.69 37.98
N HIS A 207 -10.89 -12.78 38.49
CA HIS A 207 -10.43 -11.53 39.10
C HIS A 207 -9.82 -11.73 40.50
N ASP A 208 -10.36 -12.66 41.26
CA ASP A 208 -9.84 -13.05 42.58
C ASP A 208 -8.82 -14.19 42.41
N ASP A 209 -7.97 -14.39 43.43
CA ASP A 209 -7.00 -15.50 43.48
C ASP A 209 -7.67 -16.89 43.60
N GLY A 210 -8.89 -17.03 43.06
CA GLY A 210 -9.67 -18.26 43.01
C GLY A 210 -9.10 -19.28 42.01
N ASP A 211 -9.16 -20.56 42.40
CA ASP A 211 -8.75 -21.66 41.49
C ASP A 211 -9.70 -21.73 40.29
N ILE A 212 -9.15 -21.53 39.10
CA ILE A 212 -9.88 -21.62 37.79
C ILE A 212 -10.40 -23.03 37.50
N GLY A 213 -9.91 -24.04 38.22
CA GLY A 213 -10.30 -25.44 38.07
C GLY A 213 -11.64 -25.81 38.76
N THR A 214 -12.40 -24.84 39.26
CA THR A 214 -13.71 -25.09 39.87
C THR A 214 -14.73 -25.62 38.86
N PHE A 215 -15.67 -26.44 39.32
CA PHE A 215 -16.75 -26.98 38.49
C PHE A 215 -17.52 -25.88 37.78
N GLU A 216 -17.82 -24.78 38.46
CA GLU A 216 -18.57 -23.65 37.93
C GLU A 216 -17.85 -23.02 36.74
N THR A 217 -16.55 -22.75 36.84
CA THR A 217 -15.74 -22.19 35.76
C THR A 217 -15.64 -23.16 34.58
N LEU A 218 -15.38 -24.44 34.86
CA LEU A 218 -15.30 -25.44 33.81
C LEU A 218 -16.65 -25.66 33.08
N ASP A 219 -17.77 -25.56 33.79
CA ASP A 219 -19.10 -25.62 33.18
C ASP A 219 -19.38 -24.39 32.30
N LYS A 220 -18.99 -23.18 32.76
CA LYS A 220 -19.05 -21.96 31.90
C LYS A 220 -18.21 -22.14 30.63
N VAL A 221 -17.01 -22.68 30.73
CA VAL A 221 -16.15 -23.00 29.56
C VAL A 221 -16.82 -24.02 28.65
N ASN A 222 -17.41 -25.08 29.18
CA ASN A 222 -18.14 -26.10 28.41
C ASN A 222 -19.34 -25.51 27.67
N ARG A 223 -20.09 -24.60 28.31
CA ARG A 223 -21.18 -23.85 27.64
C ARG A 223 -20.66 -23.00 26.49
N LEU A 224 -19.54 -22.30 26.68
CA LEU A 224 -18.88 -21.53 25.61
C LEU A 224 -18.50 -22.45 24.44
N GLN A 225 -17.83 -23.56 24.70
CA GLN A 225 -17.44 -24.52 23.67
C GLN A 225 -18.63 -25.07 22.90
N ARG A 226 -19.74 -25.41 23.59
CA ARG A 226 -20.99 -25.84 22.94
C ARG A 226 -21.60 -24.75 22.07
N ALA A 227 -21.54 -23.49 22.50
CA ALA A 227 -22.02 -22.38 21.69
C ALA A 227 -21.16 -22.16 20.43
N LEU A 228 -19.83 -22.28 20.55
CA LEU A 228 -18.90 -22.11 19.44
C LEU A 228 -18.92 -23.29 18.45
N LYS A 229 -19.37 -24.48 18.86
CA LYS A 229 -19.53 -25.65 17.96
C LYS A 229 -20.48 -25.39 16.79
N LYS A 230 -21.34 -24.35 16.89
CA LYS A 230 -22.25 -23.96 15.80
C LYS A 230 -21.54 -23.30 14.61
N TYR A 231 -20.33 -22.83 14.80
CA TYR A 231 -19.53 -22.16 13.75
C TYR A 231 -18.65 -23.20 13.06
N PRO A 232 -18.87 -23.48 11.77
CA PRO A 232 -18.13 -24.49 11.01
C PRO A 232 -16.68 -24.09 10.73
N GLU A 233 -16.34 -22.83 10.99
CA GLU A 233 -15.01 -22.25 10.83
C GLU A 233 -14.04 -22.72 11.92
N PHE A 234 -14.55 -23.07 13.11
CA PHE A 234 -13.71 -23.53 14.22
C PHE A 234 -13.46 -25.05 14.16
N SER A 235 -12.25 -25.44 14.54
CA SER A 235 -11.91 -26.83 14.83
C SER A 235 -12.52 -27.30 16.15
N LYS A 236 -12.24 -28.54 16.54
CA LYS A 236 -12.45 -28.95 17.94
C LYS A 236 -11.57 -28.13 18.88
N PRO A 237 -12.06 -27.72 20.05
CA PRO A 237 -11.25 -27.02 21.04
C PRO A 237 -10.18 -27.92 21.64
N MET A 238 -9.10 -27.32 22.07
CA MET A 238 -8.13 -27.92 23.00
C MET A 238 -8.20 -27.10 24.29
N SER A 239 -8.69 -27.72 25.36
CA SER A 239 -8.94 -27.06 26.64
C SER A 239 -8.91 -28.06 27.79
N VAL A 240 -8.89 -27.55 29.03
CA VAL A 240 -9.01 -28.38 30.23
C VAL A 240 -10.29 -29.18 30.24
N VAL A 241 -11.41 -28.63 29.74
CA VAL A 241 -12.71 -29.32 29.67
C VAL A 241 -12.62 -30.57 28.77
N GLU A 242 -11.93 -30.48 27.62
CA GLU A 242 -11.75 -31.65 26.75
C GLU A 242 -10.88 -32.73 27.43
N VAL A 243 -9.86 -32.33 28.20
CA VAL A 243 -9.05 -33.26 28.99
C VAL A 243 -9.90 -33.93 30.07
N VAL A 244 -10.76 -33.18 30.75
CA VAL A 244 -11.68 -33.72 31.76
C VAL A 244 -12.70 -34.68 31.14
N CYS A 245 -13.29 -34.32 29.98
CA CYS A 245 -14.21 -35.21 29.25
C CYS A 245 -13.53 -36.53 28.83
N TYR A 246 -12.30 -36.45 28.35
CA TYR A 246 -11.50 -37.64 27.99
C TYR A 246 -11.17 -38.49 29.21
N ALA A 247 -10.80 -37.86 30.33
CA ALA A 247 -10.54 -38.58 31.58
C ALA A 247 -11.80 -39.26 32.14
N ASN A 248 -12.96 -38.59 32.06
CA ASN A 248 -14.26 -39.21 32.42
C ASN A 248 -14.56 -40.44 31.58
N GLN A 249 -14.31 -40.37 30.27
CA GLN A 249 -14.44 -41.54 29.39
C GLN A 249 -13.50 -42.68 29.78
N THR A 250 -12.23 -42.34 30.08
CA THR A 250 -11.21 -43.33 30.46
C THR A 250 -11.56 -44.03 31.76
N VAL A 251 -12.04 -43.30 32.76
CA VAL A 251 -12.46 -43.86 34.05
C VAL A 251 -13.67 -44.79 33.89
N ASN A 252 -14.53 -44.54 32.91
CA ASN A 252 -15.69 -45.36 32.58
C ASN A 252 -15.36 -46.32 31.41
N GLU A 253 -14.27 -47.03 31.50
CA GLU A 253 -13.86 -48.16 30.60
C GLU A 253 -13.73 -47.77 29.12
N GLY A 254 -13.66 -46.49 28.80
CA GLY A 254 -13.53 -45.98 27.43
C GLY A 254 -14.88 -45.83 26.68
N ASP A 255 -16.02 -45.98 27.34
CA ASP A 255 -17.33 -45.82 26.72
C ASP A 255 -17.51 -44.39 26.17
N PRO A 256 -17.80 -44.23 24.85
CA PRO A 256 -18.02 -42.92 24.23
C PRO A 256 -19.16 -42.10 24.85
N ALA A 257 -20.15 -42.75 25.49
CA ALA A 257 -21.26 -42.07 26.17
C ALA A 257 -20.76 -41.16 27.33
N PHE A 258 -19.62 -41.48 27.91
CA PHE A 258 -18.98 -40.71 28.98
C PHE A 258 -18.02 -39.63 28.51
N TYR A 259 -17.87 -39.42 27.20
CA TYR A 259 -17.15 -38.27 26.68
C TYR A 259 -17.99 -36.99 26.85
N ARG A 260 -18.16 -36.57 28.10
CA ARG A 260 -18.95 -35.42 28.52
C ARG A 260 -18.41 -34.86 29.84
N MET A 261 -18.73 -33.60 30.14
CA MET A 261 -18.43 -32.99 31.42
C MET A 261 -19.08 -33.79 32.55
N PRO A 262 -18.34 -34.32 33.51
CA PRO A 262 -18.86 -35.04 34.68
C PRO A 262 -19.63 -34.10 35.63
N ASN A 263 -20.35 -34.64 36.57
CA ASN A 263 -20.94 -33.86 37.67
C ASN A 263 -19.87 -33.37 38.65
N ALA A 264 -20.24 -32.51 39.62
CA ALA A 264 -19.24 -31.89 40.50
C ALA A 264 -18.53 -32.93 41.41
N LEU A 265 -19.20 -34.02 41.80
CA LEU A 265 -18.62 -35.07 42.65
C LEU A 265 -17.61 -35.91 41.86
N ASP A 266 -18.05 -36.40 40.71
CA ASP A 266 -17.17 -37.18 39.83
C ASP A 266 -15.99 -36.36 39.31
N LEU A 267 -16.14 -35.04 39.08
CA LEU A 267 -15.05 -34.15 38.71
C LEU A 267 -13.97 -34.12 39.82
N ALA A 268 -14.37 -34.01 41.08
CA ALA A 268 -13.42 -33.98 42.18
C ALA A 268 -12.60 -35.28 42.28
N ASP A 269 -13.23 -36.44 42.08
CA ASP A 269 -12.55 -37.73 42.05
C ASP A 269 -11.61 -37.85 40.81
N ILE A 270 -12.06 -37.43 39.63
CA ILE A 270 -11.25 -37.42 38.42
C ILE A 270 -10.04 -36.49 38.56
N MET A 271 -10.23 -35.29 39.08
CA MET A 271 -9.16 -34.31 39.31
C MET A 271 -8.14 -34.77 40.33
N ALA A 272 -8.61 -35.49 41.40
CA ALA A 272 -7.71 -36.09 42.39
C ALA A 272 -6.83 -37.21 41.83
N ARG A 273 -7.33 -37.93 40.84
CA ARG A 273 -6.58 -39.01 40.15
C ARG A 273 -5.71 -38.49 39.01
N MET A 274 -5.99 -37.29 38.48
CA MET A 274 -5.14 -36.67 37.46
C MET A 274 -3.86 -36.15 38.08
N PRO A 275 -2.68 -36.38 37.51
CA PRO A 275 -1.40 -35.87 37.99
C PRO A 275 -1.26 -34.38 37.66
N ILE A 276 -2.21 -33.54 38.14
CA ILE A 276 -2.17 -32.07 37.97
C ILE A 276 -1.18 -31.41 38.92
N THR A 277 -0.61 -32.17 39.83
CA THR A 277 0.21 -31.66 40.93
C THR A 277 1.69 -31.96 40.72
N LYS A 278 2.47 -30.86 40.64
CA LYS A 278 3.94 -30.72 40.75
C LYS A 278 4.78 -31.18 39.55
N SER A 279 5.31 -30.17 38.90
CA SER A 279 6.63 -30.05 38.26
C SER A 279 7.40 -31.37 37.95
N ASN A 280 6.97 -32.10 36.93
CA ASN A 280 7.83 -33.02 36.21
C ASN A 280 7.55 -32.89 34.71
N GLU A 281 8.60 -32.99 33.87
CA GLU A 281 8.63 -32.78 32.44
C GLU A 281 7.57 -33.52 31.61
N LYS A 282 6.85 -34.48 32.19
CA LYS A 282 5.75 -35.23 31.56
C LYS A 282 4.41 -34.50 31.47
N ASN A 283 4.24 -33.35 32.10
CA ASN A 283 2.96 -32.60 32.12
C ASN A 283 2.90 -31.39 31.19
N GLN A 284 3.70 -31.37 30.12
CA GLN A 284 3.72 -30.26 29.15
C GLN A 284 2.35 -29.94 28.54
N MET A 285 1.45 -30.92 28.46
CA MET A 285 0.12 -30.73 27.84
C MET A 285 -0.81 -29.87 28.73
N MET A 286 -0.78 -30.05 30.04
CA MET A 286 -1.59 -29.28 30.99
C MET A 286 -1.00 -27.90 31.28
N SER A 287 0.32 -27.75 31.31
CA SER A 287 1.00 -26.48 31.51
C SER A 287 0.75 -25.48 30.38
N GLY A 288 0.34 -25.95 29.20
CA GLY A 288 -0.08 -25.11 28.08
C GLY A 288 -1.56 -24.66 28.14
N LEU A 289 -2.38 -25.23 29.05
CA LEU A 289 -3.83 -24.97 29.14
C LEU A 289 -4.20 -24.19 30.41
N ILE A 290 -3.41 -24.29 31.48
CA ILE A 290 -3.60 -23.55 32.74
C ILE A 290 -2.30 -22.81 33.06
N ASP A 291 -2.41 -21.60 33.56
CA ASP A 291 -1.25 -20.84 34.00
C ASP A 291 -0.68 -21.37 35.34
N SER A 292 0.55 -20.98 35.66
CA SER A 292 1.25 -21.44 36.87
C SER A 292 0.57 -20.97 38.19
N SER A 293 -0.16 -19.87 38.13
CA SER A 293 -0.92 -19.33 39.27
C SER A 293 -2.30 -19.95 39.44
N ARG A 294 -2.74 -20.78 38.50
CA ARG A 294 -4.08 -21.40 38.45
C ARG A 294 -5.24 -20.41 38.43
N THR A 295 -4.97 -19.17 38.05
CA THR A 295 -5.99 -18.11 37.89
C THR A 295 -6.47 -17.94 36.46
N GLY A 296 -5.78 -18.57 35.48
CA GLY A 296 -6.07 -18.46 34.09
C GLY A 296 -6.10 -19.81 33.35
N LEU A 297 -7.07 -19.98 32.45
CA LEU A 297 -7.12 -21.10 31.51
C LEU A 297 -7.17 -20.63 30.07
N ARG A 298 -6.68 -21.46 29.18
CA ARG A 298 -6.63 -21.24 27.74
C ARG A 298 -7.49 -22.26 27.01
N ILE A 299 -8.31 -21.76 26.11
CA ILE A 299 -9.09 -22.57 25.16
C ILE A 299 -8.49 -22.27 23.77
N SER A 300 -7.93 -23.27 23.12
CA SER A 300 -7.29 -23.12 21.81
C SER A 300 -8.14 -23.78 20.74
N TYR A 301 -8.46 -23.04 19.68
CA TYR A 301 -9.07 -23.49 18.45
C TYR A 301 -8.13 -23.28 17.29
N GLN A 302 -8.31 -24.04 16.24
CA GLN A 302 -7.82 -23.65 14.91
C GLN A 302 -9.02 -23.08 14.13
N ILE A 303 -8.81 -21.95 13.43
CA ILE A 303 -9.84 -21.33 12.60
C ILE A 303 -9.40 -21.34 11.13
N LYS A 304 -10.35 -21.54 10.23
CA LYS A 304 -10.15 -21.42 8.79
C LYS A 304 -9.76 -20.00 8.42
N ASP A 305 -8.97 -19.83 7.36
CA ASP A 305 -8.67 -18.51 6.79
C ASP A 305 -9.90 -17.97 6.04
N VAL A 306 -10.81 -17.36 6.78
CA VAL A 306 -12.09 -16.81 6.27
C VAL A 306 -11.98 -15.34 5.84
N GLY A 307 -10.78 -14.77 5.89
CA GLY A 307 -10.54 -13.36 5.60
C GLY A 307 -10.88 -12.42 6.77
N SER A 308 -10.25 -11.27 6.76
CA SER A 308 -10.29 -10.32 7.89
C SER A 308 -11.69 -9.82 8.23
N THR A 309 -12.57 -9.62 7.25
CA THR A 309 -13.93 -9.09 7.44
C THR A 309 -14.84 -10.12 8.11
N SER A 310 -14.81 -11.36 7.64
CA SER A 310 -15.60 -12.46 8.23
C SER A 310 -15.11 -12.78 9.64
N LEU A 311 -13.78 -12.77 9.84
CA LEU A 311 -13.18 -12.98 11.16
C LEU A 311 -13.59 -11.89 12.16
N ASP A 312 -13.70 -10.63 11.73
CA ASP A 312 -14.17 -9.53 12.58
C ASP A 312 -15.65 -9.74 12.99
N SER A 313 -16.50 -10.17 12.06
CA SER A 313 -17.89 -10.51 12.35
C SER A 313 -18.01 -11.66 13.35
N ILE A 314 -17.30 -12.76 13.13
CA ILE A 314 -17.25 -13.90 14.05
C ILE A 314 -16.76 -13.43 15.43
N ASN A 315 -15.74 -12.60 15.50
CA ASN A 315 -15.19 -12.13 16.76
C ASN A 315 -16.18 -11.27 17.55
N LYS A 316 -16.99 -10.44 16.87
CA LYS A 316 -18.06 -9.66 17.51
C LYS A 316 -19.16 -10.56 18.06
N GLU A 317 -19.57 -11.60 17.33
CA GLU A 317 -20.56 -12.57 17.80
C GLU A 317 -20.03 -13.39 18.99
N VAL A 318 -18.77 -13.84 18.92
CA VAL A 318 -18.09 -14.56 20.02
C VAL A 318 -18.01 -13.68 21.27
N ALA A 319 -17.72 -12.39 21.12
CA ALA A 319 -17.69 -11.46 22.25
C ALA A 319 -19.04 -11.36 22.96
N VAL A 320 -20.15 -11.32 22.19
CA VAL A 320 -21.52 -11.32 22.78
C VAL A 320 -21.81 -12.62 23.53
N ILE A 321 -21.34 -13.76 23.00
CA ILE A 321 -21.52 -15.07 23.68
C ILE A 321 -20.71 -15.09 24.98
N ILE A 322 -19.47 -14.60 24.94
CA ILE A 322 -18.59 -14.51 26.12
C ILE A 322 -19.23 -13.63 27.20
N ASP A 323 -19.68 -12.42 26.86
CA ASP A 323 -20.30 -11.48 27.81
C ASP A 323 -21.58 -12.05 28.45
N ARG A 324 -22.27 -12.97 27.77
CA ARG A 324 -23.46 -13.67 28.31
C ARG A 324 -23.11 -14.79 29.30
N ILE A 325 -21.99 -15.48 29.08
CA ILE A 325 -21.61 -16.68 29.87
C ILE A 325 -20.72 -16.30 31.05
N PHE A 326 -19.84 -15.32 30.88
CA PHE A 326 -18.87 -14.91 31.87
C PHE A 326 -19.21 -13.50 32.40
N PRO A 327 -19.67 -13.37 33.65
CA PRO A 327 -19.86 -12.07 34.28
C PRO A 327 -18.54 -11.30 34.37
N LYS A 328 -18.58 -10.02 33.99
CA LYS A 328 -17.37 -9.17 33.94
C LYS A 328 -16.80 -8.87 35.33
N ASP A 329 -17.62 -9.02 36.37
CA ASP A 329 -17.22 -8.78 37.77
C ASP A 329 -16.35 -9.92 38.30
N GLU A 330 -16.51 -11.13 37.75
CA GLU A 330 -15.82 -12.34 38.22
C GLU A 330 -14.68 -12.77 37.27
N TYR A 331 -14.85 -12.51 35.96
CA TYR A 331 -13.97 -13.04 34.95
C TYR A 331 -13.47 -11.97 33.96
N ALA A 332 -12.17 -12.04 33.66
CA ALA A 332 -11.57 -11.34 32.52
C ALA A 332 -11.36 -12.32 31.37
N VAL A 333 -12.17 -12.21 30.31
CA VAL A 333 -12.03 -13.06 29.14
C VAL A 333 -11.46 -12.27 27.98
N LYS A 334 -10.41 -12.80 27.34
CA LYS A 334 -9.74 -12.15 26.21
C LYS A 334 -9.58 -13.13 25.05
N VAL A 335 -9.98 -12.69 23.85
CA VAL A 335 -9.64 -13.38 22.60
C VAL A 335 -8.22 -12.96 22.19
N THR A 336 -7.38 -13.93 21.90
CA THR A 336 -5.97 -13.77 21.55
C THR A 336 -5.55 -14.80 20.49
N GLY A 337 -4.27 -15.03 20.31
CA GLY A 337 -3.74 -15.92 19.28
C GLY A 337 -3.40 -15.18 17.99
N THR A 338 -2.80 -15.91 17.05
CA THR A 338 -2.33 -15.34 15.77
C THR A 338 -3.47 -14.72 14.96
N SER A 339 -4.69 -15.31 15.01
CA SER A 339 -5.88 -14.77 14.34
C SER A 339 -6.28 -13.38 14.87
N ALA A 340 -6.25 -13.18 16.19
CA ALA A 340 -6.56 -11.89 16.79
C ALA A 340 -5.49 -10.83 16.47
N VAL A 341 -4.21 -11.22 16.48
CA VAL A 341 -3.10 -10.35 16.09
C VAL A 341 -3.20 -9.98 14.62
N PHE A 342 -3.50 -10.93 13.74
CA PHE A 342 -3.70 -10.71 12.31
C PHE A 342 -4.85 -9.72 12.04
N MET A 343 -5.99 -9.91 12.68
CA MET A 343 -7.16 -9.03 12.54
C MET A 343 -6.83 -7.60 12.99
N LYS A 344 -6.26 -7.43 14.19
CA LYS A 344 -5.86 -6.12 14.71
C LYS A 344 -4.77 -5.48 13.84
N GLY A 345 -3.77 -6.27 13.45
CA GLY A 345 -2.68 -5.82 12.58
C GLY A 345 -3.21 -5.28 11.25
N ASN A 346 -4.12 -5.99 10.58
CA ASN A 346 -4.74 -5.53 9.35
C ASN A 346 -5.58 -4.26 9.55
N SER A 347 -6.38 -4.18 10.61
CA SER A 347 -7.16 -2.97 10.93
C SER A 347 -6.26 -1.75 11.11
N TYR A 348 -5.14 -1.90 11.83
CA TYR A 348 -4.15 -0.83 11.98
C TYR A 348 -3.44 -0.48 10.66
N LEU A 349 -3.11 -1.48 9.84
CA LEU A 349 -2.50 -1.27 8.52
C LEU A 349 -3.41 -0.47 7.61
N PHE A 350 -4.70 -0.83 7.51
CA PHE A 350 -5.67 -0.10 6.70
C PHE A 350 -5.83 1.35 7.17
N GLY A 351 -6.01 1.57 8.48
CA GLY A 351 -6.11 2.92 9.04
C GLY A 351 -4.85 3.75 8.80
N SER A 352 -3.67 3.15 9.00
CA SER A 352 -2.38 3.80 8.81
C SER A 352 -2.11 4.15 7.35
N LEU A 353 -2.39 3.24 6.41
CA LEU A 353 -2.18 3.47 4.97
C LEU A 353 -3.16 4.51 4.42
N GLY A 354 -4.42 4.48 4.86
CA GLY A 354 -5.39 5.53 4.51
C GLY A 354 -4.95 6.92 4.99
N SER A 355 -4.50 7.01 6.24
CA SER A 355 -3.99 8.27 6.80
C SER A 355 -2.69 8.73 6.10
N ALA A 356 -1.77 7.82 5.77
CA ALA A 356 -0.55 8.15 5.04
C ALA A 356 -0.86 8.72 3.65
N THR A 357 -1.81 8.13 2.91
CA THR A 357 -2.25 8.63 1.61
C THR A 357 -2.86 10.03 1.74
N PHE A 358 -3.67 10.27 2.77
CA PHE A 358 -4.25 11.58 3.05
C PHE A 358 -3.17 12.62 3.37
N TRP A 359 -2.23 12.30 4.26
CA TRP A 359 -1.12 13.20 4.59
C TRP A 359 -0.20 13.44 3.39
N SER A 360 0.05 12.43 2.55
CA SER A 360 0.79 12.57 1.30
C SER A 360 0.14 13.62 0.39
N LEU A 361 -1.19 13.56 0.20
CA LEU A 361 -1.94 14.54 -0.57
C LEU A 361 -1.77 15.97 -0.01
N ILE A 362 -1.88 16.13 1.30
CA ILE A 362 -1.74 17.43 1.96
C ILE A 362 -0.32 17.99 1.80
N ILE A 363 0.70 17.19 2.12
CA ILE A 363 2.10 17.64 2.09
C ILE A 363 2.51 17.98 0.66
N ILE A 364 2.12 17.17 -0.33
CA ILE A 364 2.39 17.47 -1.74
C ILE A 364 1.65 18.73 -2.18
N THR A 365 0.40 18.93 -1.75
CA THR A 365 -0.35 20.17 -2.04
C THR A 365 0.33 21.39 -1.42
N ILE A 366 0.83 21.28 -0.19
CA ILE A 366 1.62 22.34 0.46
C ILE A 366 2.91 22.62 -0.32
N THR A 367 3.63 21.57 -0.73
CA THR A 367 4.86 21.70 -1.55
C THR A 367 4.57 22.39 -2.88
N MET A 368 3.43 22.06 -3.51
CA MET A 368 2.93 22.79 -4.69
C MET A 368 2.65 24.25 -4.37
N GLY A 369 2.13 24.56 -3.18
CA GLY A 369 1.90 25.93 -2.70
C GLY A 369 3.18 26.76 -2.62
N PHE A 370 4.31 26.17 -2.22
CA PHE A 370 5.62 26.84 -2.26
C PHE A 370 6.12 27.08 -3.69
N LEU A 371 5.78 26.21 -4.62
CA LEU A 371 6.18 26.35 -6.03
C LEU A 371 5.29 27.32 -6.81
N PHE A 372 4.00 27.45 -6.42
CA PHE A 372 3.01 28.21 -7.14
C PHE A 372 2.28 29.19 -6.20
N PRO A 373 2.46 30.51 -6.40
CA PRO A 373 1.88 31.52 -5.48
C PRO A 373 0.36 31.67 -5.61
N SER A 374 -0.25 31.09 -6.66
CA SER A 374 -1.68 31.20 -6.92
C SER A 374 -2.43 29.94 -6.52
N ILE A 375 -3.45 30.07 -5.64
CA ILE A 375 -4.33 28.97 -5.23
C ILE A 375 -5.01 28.29 -6.44
N ARG A 376 -5.30 29.05 -7.51
CA ARG A 376 -5.88 28.51 -8.75
C ARG A 376 -4.92 27.55 -9.44
N MET A 377 -3.64 27.89 -9.48
CA MET A 377 -2.61 27.01 -10.06
C MET A 377 -2.41 25.75 -9.22
N ILE A 378 -2.52 25.85 -7.90
CA ILE A 378 -2.46 24.67 -7.01
C ILE A 378 -3.63 23.73 -7.30
N VAL A 379 -4.85 24.24 -7.41
CA VAL A 379 -6.04 23.44 -7.74
C VAL A 379 -5.89 22.76 -9.10
N ILE A 380 -5.41 23.49 -10.13
CA ILE A 380 -5.13 22.95 -11.46
C ILE A 380 -4.04 21.86 -11.42
N ALA A 381 -3.05 22.00 -10.55
CA ALA A 381 -1.99 21.02 -10.39
C ALA A 381 -2.47 19.74 -9.66
N VAL A 382 -3.40 19.87 -8.72
CA VAL A 382 -3.85 18.75 -7.87
C VAL A 382 -4.92 17.88 -8.55
N ILE A 383 -5.90 18.49 -9.23
CA ILE A 383 -7.04 17.77 -9.84
C ILE A 383 -6.58 16.64 -10.80
N PRO A 384 -5.68 16.87 -11.77
CA PRO A 384 -5.22 15.82 -12.68
C PRO A 384 -4.54 14.64 -12.00
N ASN A 385 -4.07 14.81 -10.76
CA ASN A 385 -3.41 13.77 -9.99
C ASN A 385 -4.37 12.97 -9.08
N ILE A 386 -5.51 13.56 -8.69
CA ILE A 386 -6.54 12.84 -7.93
C ILE A 386 -7.34 11.90 -8.83
N ILE A 387 -7.64 12.29 -10.07
CA ILE A 387 -8.46 11.51 -10.99
C ILE A 387 -7.88 10.10 -11.24
N PRO A 388 -6.59 9.92 -11.53
CA PRO A 388 -6.01 8.58 -11.70
C PRO A 388 -6.18 7.68 -10.47
N LEU A 389 -6.10 8.25 -9.26
CA LEU A 389 -6.30 7.49 -8.03
C LEU A 389 -7.76 7.02 -7.90
N LEU A 390 -8.73 7.88 -8.21
CA LEU A 390 -10.15 7.52 -8.23
C LEU A 390 -10.44 6.47 -9.30
N VAL A 391 -9.83 6.59 -10.48
CA VAL A 391 -9.97 5.59 -11.56
C VAL A 391 -9.43 4.24 -11.12
N THR A 392 -8.27 4.22 -10.45
CA THR A 392 -7.68 2.98 -9.94
C THR A 392 -8.56 2.36 -8.85
N ALA A 393 -9.03 3.16 -7.88
CA ALA A 393 -9.95 2.68 -6.86
C ALA A 393 -11.26 2.15 -7.46
N GLY A 394 -11.83 2.86 -8.44
CA GLY A 394 -13.02 2.40 -9.16
C GLY A 394 -12.78 1.09 -9.92
N THR A 395 -11.62 0.97 -10.58
CA THR A 395 -11.22 -0.26 -11.28
C THR A 395 -11.08 -1.43 -10.31
N MET A 396 -10.48 -1.22 -9.14
CA MET A 396 -10.42 -2.24 -8.08
C MET A 396 -11.82 -2.68 -7.66
N GLY A 397 -12.74 -1.72 -7.42
CA GLY A 397 -14.13 -2.02 -7.06
C GLY A 397 -14.91 -2.73 -8.16
N TYR A 398 -14.64 -2.42 -9.44
CA TYR A 398 -15.26 -3.07 -10.58
C TYR A 398 -14.81 -4.53 -10.75
N PHE A 399 -13.50 -4.79 -10.68
CA PHE A 399 -12.93 -6.13 -10.81
C PHE A 399 -12.94 -6.94 -9.50
N GLY A 400 -13.45 -6.38 -8.40
CA GLY A 400 -13.46 -7.05 -7.10
C GLY A 400 -12.07 -7.25 -6.50
N VAL A 401 -11.09 -6.40 -6.85
CA VAL A 401 -9.74 -6.44 -6.25
C VAL A 401 -9.83 -5.86 -4.85
N PRO A 402 -9.58 -6.65 -3.80
CA PRO A 402 -9.74 -6.16 -2.44
C PRO A 402 -8.66 -5.14 -2.07
N LEU A 403 -9.00 -4.28 -1.12
CA LEU A 403 -8.01 -3.45 -0.45
C LEU A 403 -7.16 -4.33 0.46
N LYS A 404 -5.87 -4.47 0.11
CA LYS A 404 -4.83 -5.15 0.88
C LYS A 404 -3.69 -4.17 1.16
N PRO A 405 -2.80 -4.44 2.11
CA PRO A 405 -1.64 -3.59 2.33
C PRO A 405 -0.83 -3.34 1.04
N SER A 406 -0.64 -4.36 0.21
CA SER A 406 0.06 -4.25 -1.07
C SER A 406 -0.67 -3.37 -2.10
N THR A 407 -2.01 -3.44 -2.19
CA THR A 407 -2.78 -2.64 -3.15
C THR A 407 -2.96 -1.19 -2.71
N ILE A 408 -2.97 -0.91 -1.41
CA ILE A 408 -3.06 0.47 -0.90
C ILE A 408 -1.77 1.24 -1.19
N LEU A 409 -0.60 0.58 -1.18
CA LEU A 409 0.67 1.21 -1.56
C LEU A 409 0.63 1.82 -2.97
N VAL A 410 -0.18 1.27 -3.88
CA VAL A 410 -0.36 1.80 -5.24
C VAL A 410 -0.74 3.28 -5.22
N PHE A 411 -1.64 3.68 -4.32
CA PHE A 411 -2.13 5.06 -4.24
C PHE A 411 -1.02 6.04 -3.89
N SER A 412 -0.19 5.73 -2.89
CA SER A 412 0.91 6.60 -2.50
C SER A 412 2.04 6.63 -3.52
N ILE A 413 2.38 5.47 -4.10
CA ILE A 413 3.42 5.34 -5.13
C ILE A 413 3.03 6.10 -6.39
N ALA A 414 1.85 5.80 -6.92
CA ALA A 414 1.39 6.39 -8.16
C ALA A 414 1.13 7.89 -8.02
N PHE A 415 0.63 8.34 -6.87
CA PHE A 415 0.43 9.76 -6.60
C PHE A 415 1.77 10.53 -6.65
N GLY A 416 2.81 10.02 -5.96
CA GLY A 416 4.13 10.64 -6.02
C GLY A 416 4.65 10.79 -7.45
N ILE A 417 4.54 9.74 -8.26
CA ILE A 417 5.07 9.73 -9.64
C ILE A 417 4.22 10.59 -10.61
N THR A 418 2.88 10.61 -10.47
CA THR A 418 2.02 11.41 -11.36
C THR A 418 2.18 12.91 -11.14
N VAL A 419 2.43 13.31 -9.91
CA VAL A 419 2.69 14.71 -9.53
C VAL A 419 3.95 15.25 -10.21
N ASP A 420 4.98 14.43 -10.36
CA ASP A 420 6.23 14.82 -11.03
C ASP A 420 5.98 15.34 -12.45
N ALA A 421 5.13 14.67 -13.21
CA ALA A 421 4.75 15.07 -14.56
C ALA A 421 4.02 16.43 -14.57
N THR A 422 3.14 16.66 -13.60
CA THR A 422 2.41 17.93 -13.43
C THR A 422 3.36 19.08 -13.12
N ILE A 423 4.30 18.88 -12.19
CA ILE A 423 5.29 19.90 -11.83
C ILE A 423 6.15 20.28 -13.05
N HIS A 424 6.65 19.29 -13.78
CA HIS A 424 7.40 19.51 -15.01
C HIS A 424 6.61 20.33 -16.02
N PHE A 425 5.34 19.98 -16.22
CA PHE A 425 4.48 20.69 -17.17
C PHE A 425 4.30 22.15 -16.76
N ILE A 426 3.97 22.42 -15.50
CA ILE A 426 3.69 23.78 -15.04
C ILE A 426 4.96 24.64 -14.99
N ILE A 427 6.11 24.09 -14.56
CA ILE A 427 7.40 24.84 -14.59
C ILE A 427 7.76 25.24 -16.03
N THR A 428 7.62 24.31 -16.97
CA THR A 428 7.90 24.61 -18.39
C THR A 428 6.89 25.58 -18.96
N PHE A 429 5.61 25.44 -18.63
CA PHE A 429 4.58 26.39 -19.04
C PHE A 429 4.89 27.82 -18.56
N ARG A 430 5.27 28.00 -17.29
CA ARG A 430 5.69 29.32 -16.78
C ARG A 430 6.88 29.90 -17.55
N ARG A 431 7.89 29.07 -17.84
CA ARG A 431 9.04 29.50 -18.63
C ARG A 431 8.65 29.92 -20.06
N GLU A 432 7.80 29.14 -20.73
CA GLU A 432 7.31 29.47 -22.07
C GLU A 432 6.37 30.70 -22.07
N LEU A 433 5.59 30.89 -20.98
CA LEU A 433 4.75 32.07 -20.81
C LEU A 433 5.55 33.37 -20.78
N VAL A 434 6.68 33.38 -20.07
CA VAL A 434 7.61 34.53 -20.04
C VAL A 434 8.23 34.75 -21.44
N LYS A 435 8.64 33.68 -22.13
CA LYS A 435 9.26 33.76 -23.45
C LYS A 435 8.31 34.30 -24.54
N HIS A 436 7.00 34.00 -24.46
CA HIS A 436 5.99 34.42 -25.43
C HIS A 436 5.16 35.62 -24.98
N ASN A 437 5.76 36.54 -24.22
CA ASN A 437 5.13 37.80 -23.78
C ASN A 437 3.70 37.60 -23.22
N LYS A 438 3.56 36.58 -22.36
CA LYS A 438 2.31 36.21 -21.66
C LYS A 438 1.18 35.63 -22.53
N SER A 439 1.43 35.24 -23.78
CA SER A 439 0.43 34.51 -24.57
C SER A 439 0.28 33.09 -24.03
N VAL A 440 -0.83 32.81 -23.35
CA VAL A 440 -1.15 31.49 -22.75
C VAL A 440 -1.19 30.40 -23.82
N ARG A 441 -1.78 30.72 -24.98
CA ARG A 441 -1.97 29.76 -26.08
C ARG A 441 -0.64 29.34 -26.70
N GLU A 442 0.26 30.30 -26.93
CA GLU A 442 1.59 30.02 -27.49
C GLU A 442 2.48 29.30 -26.48
N ALA A 443 2.44 29.72 -25.22
CA ALA A 443 3.16 29.04 -24.13
C ALA A 443 2.72 27.58 -23.97
N LEU A 444 1.39 27.31 -24.00
CA LEU A 444 0.87 25.93 -23.96
C LEU A 444 1.31 25.12 -25.18
N ASN A 445 1.30 25.71 -26.39
CA ASN A 445 1.73 25.04 -27.60
C ASN A 445 3.21 24.60 -27.51
N GLY A 446 4.09 25.48 -27.01
CA GLY A 446 5.50 25.15 -26.74
C GLY A 446 5.67 24.10 -25.66
N THR A 447 4.92 24.23 -24.57
CA THR A 447 4.99 23.29 -23.42
C THR A 447 4.57 21.87 -23.80
N ILE A 448 3.44 21.72 -24.53
CA ILE A 448 2.96 20.39 -24.95
C ILE A 448 4.00 19.67 -25.82
N VAL A 449 4.72 20.40 -26.67
CA VAL A 449 5.78 19.80 -27.49
C VAL A 449 6.98 19.41 -26.67
N GLU A 450 7.49 20.33 -25.85
CA GLU A 450 8.74 20.12 -25.10
C GLU A 450 8.57 19.09 -23.98
N VAL A 451 7.54 19.22 -23.15
CA VAL A 451 7.30 18.32 -22.02
C VAL A 451 6.65 17.03 -22.48
N GLY A 452 5.72 17.09 -23.42
CA GLY A 452 4.96 15.93 -23.89
C GLY A 452 5.86 14.82 -24.42
N LEU A 453 6.89 15.16 -25.19
CA LEU A 453 7.85 14.17 -25.69
C LEU A 453 8.57 13.44 -24.53
N SER A 454 9.18 14.20 -23.61
CA SER A 454 9.90 13.64 -22.48
C SER A 454 8.98 12.84 -21.55
N MET A 455 7.73 13.30 -21.38
CA MET A 455 6.72 12.68 -20.55
C MET A 455 6.26 11.32 -21.12
N ILE A 456 6.06 11.23 -22.45
CA ILE A 456 5.70 9.96 -23.11
C ILE A 456 6.81 8.94 -22.93
N TYR A 457 8.07 9.30 -23.20
CA TYR A 457 9.19 8.36 -23.06
C TYR A 457 9.37 7.89 -21.60
N SER A 458 9.35 8.81 -20.63
CA SER A 458 9.49 8.45 -19.23
C SER A 458 8.33 7.58 -18.74
N MET A 459 7.09 7.94 -19.08
CA MET A 459 5.91 7.19 -18.65
C MET A 459 5.83 5.79 -19.27
N VAL A 460 6.18 5.64 -20.55
CA VAL A 460 6.26 4.32 -21.18
C VAL A 460 7.28 3.44 -20.47
N ALA A 461 8.45 3.98 -20.15
CA ALA A 461 9.48 3.23 -19.44
C ALA A 461 9.03 2.83 -18.02
N ILE A 462 8.39 3.74 -17.29
CA ILE A 462 7.89 3.47 -15.94
C ILE A 462 6.76 2.44 -15.99
N CYS A 463 5.79 2.62 -16.88
CA CYS A 463 4.68 1.68 -17.05
C CYS A 463 5.21 0.28 -17.39
N ALA A 464 6.17 0.16 -18.30
CA ALA A 464 6.82 -1.10 -18.63
C ALA A 464 7.49 -1.72 -17.39
N GLY A 465 8.21 -0.91 -16.59
CA GLY A 465 8.83 -1.34 -15.36
C GLY A 465 7.82 -1.87 -14.32
N PHE A 466 6.67 -1.21 -14.15
CA PHE A 466 5.63 -1.68 -13.25
C PHE A 466 4.87 -2.89 -13.81
N PHE A 467 4.62 -2.94 -15.11
CA PHE A 467 3.96 -4.11 -15.73
C PHE A 467 4.77 -5.39 -15.60
N ILE A 468 6.10 -5.32 -15.44
CA ILE A 468 6.94 -6.50 -15.13
C ILE A 468 6.49 -7.17 -13.83
N PHE A 469 6.04 -6.42 -12.83
CA PHE A 469 5.53 -6.99 -11.58
C PHE A 469 4.28 -7.86 -11.76
N THR A 470 3.54 -7.68 -12.85
CA THR A 470 2.37 -8.50 -13.18
C THR A 470 2.75 -9.98 -13.43
N PHE A 471 3.99 -10.23 -13.78
CA PHE A 471 4.52 -11.59 -13.95
C PHE A 471 5.04 -12.21 -12.64
N SER A 472 4.92 -11.53 -11.50
CA SER A 472 5.29 -12.07 -10.20
C SER A 472 4.39 -13.25 -9.82
N ASN A 473 4.92 -14.21 -9.07
CA ASN A 473 4.12 -15.29 -8.48
C ASN A 473 3.30 -14.83 -7.26
N PHE A 474 3.60 -13.67 -6.68
CA PHE A 474 2.91 -13.11 -5.51
C PHE A 474 1.74 -12.22 -5.96
N GLN A 475 0.52 -12.55 -5.55
CA GLN A 475 -0.71 -11.84 -5.98
C GLN A 475 -0.68 -10.35 -5.62
N GLY A 476 -0.19 -10.01 -4.42
CA GLY A 476 -0.05 -8.61 -4.00
C GLY A 476 0.88 -7.81 -4.90
N THR A 477 2.00 -8.40 -5.33
CA THR A 477 2.96 -7.80 -6.26
C THR A 477 2.37 -7.69 -7.67
N GLN A 478 1.61 -8.71 -8.15
CA GLN A 478 0.89 -8.64 -9.43
C GLN A 478 -0.08 -7.46 -9.44
N ALA A 479 -0.92 -7.36 -8.40
CA ALA A 479 -1.89 -6.28 -8.27
C ALA A 479 -1.21 -4.91 -8.23
N LEU A 480 -0.11 -4.77 -7.47
CA LEU A 480 0.70 -3.56 -7.43
C LEU A 480 1.20 -3.18 -8.84
N GLY A 481 1.67 -4.15 -9.63
CA GLY A 481 2.18 -3.90 -10.97
C GLY A 481 1.15 -3.31 -11.92
N TRP A 482 0.04 -4.03 -12.16
CA TRP A 482 -0.94 -3.59 -13.16
C TRP A 482 -1.77 -2.39 -12.70
N LEU A 483 -2.10 -2.29 -11.39
CA LEU A 483 -2.81 -1.12 -10.85
C LEU A 483 -1.96 0.14 -10.94
N THR A 484 -0.66 0.07 -10.57
CA THR A 484 0.24 1.22 -10.71
C THR A 484 0.41 1.59 -12.18
N GLY A 485 0.60 0.61 -13.08
CA GLY A 485 0.67 0.85 -14.51
C GLY A 485 -0.58 1.57 -15.05
N LEU A 486 -1.77 1.12 -14.66
CA LEU A 486 -3.04 1.77 -15.01
C LEU A 486 -3.12 3.20 -14.47
N THR A 487 -2.76 3.41 -13.20
CA THR A 487 -2.77 4.75 -12.60
C THR A 487 -1.83 5.71 -13.33
N LEU A 488 -0.65 5.23 -13.70
CA LEU A 488 0.33 6.05 -14.44
C LEU A 488 -0.14 6.38 -15.85
N LEU A 489 -0.75 5.43 -16.57
CA LEU A 489 -1.32 5.68 -17.89
C LEU A 489 -2.46 6.71 -17.83
N THR A 490 -3.36 6.57 -16.86
CA THR A 490 -4.44 7.55 -16.66
C THR A 490 -3.90 8.90 -16.18
N GLY A 491 -2.84 8.92 -15.37
CA GLY A 491 -2.12 10.12 -14.96
C GLY A 491 -1.45 10.84 -16.12
N MET A 492 -0.80 10.10 -17.03
CA MET A 492 -0.24 10.66 -18.25
C MET A 492 -1.35 11.29 -19.12
N ALA A 493 -2.47 10.61 -19.30
CA ALA A 493 -3.60 11.16 -20.05
C ALA A 493 -4.16 12.43 -19.39
N ALA A 494 -4.31 12.44 -18.05
CA ALA A 494 -4.75 13.62 -17.34
C ALA A 494 -3.77 14.79 -17.48
N ASN A 495 -2.47 14.55 -17.41
CA ASN A 495 -1.45 15.58 -17.56
C ASN A 495 -1.28 16.08 -19.00
N LEU A 496 -1.54 15.24 -20.02
CA LEU A 496 -1.44 15.66 -21.43
C LEU A 496 -2.72 16.33 -21.97
N PHE A 497 -3.88 15.96 -21.46
CA PHE A 497 -5.17 16.50 -21.96
C PHE A 497 -5.86 17.42 -20.97
N LEU A 498 -6.07 16.96 -19.73
CA LEU A 498 -6.87 17.72 -18.77
C LEU A 498 -6.12 18.92 -18.22
N LEU A 499 -4.86 18.75 -17.81
CA LEU A 499 -4.04 19.85 -17.26
C LEU A 499 -3.93 21.04 -18.23
N PRO A 500 -3.53 20.88 -19.52
CA PRO A 500 -3.48 21.99 -20.45
C PRO A 500 -4.88 22.57 -20.79
N ALA A 501 -5.94 21.75 -20.82
CA ALA A 501 -7.29 22.24 -20.98
C ALA A 501 -7.76 23.12 -19.81
N MET A 502 -7.38 22.76 -18.58
CA MET A 502 -7.65 23.57 -17.37
C MET A 502 -6.88 24.89 -17.42
N ILE A 503 -5.60 24.88 -17.77
CA ILE A 503 -4.79 26.10 -17.91
C ILE A 503 -5.40 27.02 -18.98
N LEU A 504 -5.78 26.47 -20.14
CA LEU A 504 -6.42 27.23 -21.22
C LEU A 504 -7.76 27.85 -20.81
N SER A 505 -8.48 27.23 -19.88
CA SER A 505 -9.75 27.79 -19.37
C SER A 505 -9.56 28.99 -18.46
N LEU A 506 -8.36 29.18 -17.93
CA LEU A 506 -7.99 30.37 -17.13
C LEU A 506 -7.36 31.49 -17.98
N GLU A 507 -7.26 31.34 -19.29
CA GLU A 507 -6.61 32.33 -20.17
C GLU A 507 -7.07 33.75 -19.89
N ASN A 508 -8.39 33.99 -19.79
CA ASN A 508 -8.95 35.33 -19.49
C ASN A 508 -8.56 35.86 -18.11
N SER A 509 -8.31 35.00 -17.14
CA SER A 509 -7.91 35.35 -15.78
C SER A 509 -6.40 35.53 -15.63
N LEU A 510 -5.62 34.86 -16.45
CA LEU A 510 -4.15 34.94 -16.45
C LEU A 510 -3.66 36.17 -17.25
N ASN A 511 -4.36 36.50 -18.34
CA ASN A 511 -4.09 37.71 -19.14
C ASN A 511 -4.49 39.03 -18.43
N ALA A 512 -5.40 38.96 -17.45
CA ALA A 512 -5.90 40.14 -16.72
C ALA A 512 -5.01 40.55 -15.54
N LYS A 513 -4.01 39.74 -15.12
CA LYS A 513 -3.20 40.04 -13.93
C LYS A 513 -1.70 40.10 -14.23
N GLU A 514 -1.16 41.31 -14.12
CA GLU A 514 0.29 41.61 -14.11
C GLU A 514 1.06 40.89 -12.97
N GLU A 515 0.37 40.44 -11.95
CA GLU A 515 0.92 39.81 -10.73
C GLU A 515 1.79 38.54 -10.95
N LEU A 516 1.65 37.87 -12.09
CA LEU A 516 2.46 36.67 -12.39
C LEU A 516 3.88 36.97 -12.86
N THR A 517 4.20 38.21 -13.16
CA THR A 517 5.49 38.60 -13.74
C THR A 517 6.48 39.10 -12.70
N GLU A 518 6.04 39.75 -11.64
CA GLU A 518 6.92 40.29 -10.60
C GLU A 518 7.49 39.25 -9.63
N GLN A 519 6.88 38.06 -9.56
CA GLN A 519 7.34 37.00 -8.66
C GLN A 519 8.18 35.91 -9.35
N VAL A 520 8.53 36.08 -10.64
CA VAL A 520 9.33 35.11 -11.43
C VAL A 520 10.80 35.55 -11.56
N LEU A 521 11.13 36.76 -11.13
CA LEU A 521 12.50 37.27 -10.99
C LEU A 521 12.96 37.04 -9.55
#